data_d11da6bb17a651909b6fe697b5d03c48
#
_entry.id   d11da6bb17a651909b6fe697b5d03c48
#
_cell.length_a   1.000
_cell.length_b   1.000
_cell.length_c   1.000
_cell.angle_alpha   90.00
_cell.angle_beta   90.00
_cell.angle_gamma   90.00
#
_symmetry.space_group_name_H-M   'P 1'
#
loop_
_entity.id
_entity.type
_entity.pdbx_description
1 polymer ?
#
loop_
_entity_poly.entity_id
_entity_poly.type
_entity_poly.pdbx_seq_one_letter_code
_entity_poly.pdbx_strand_id
1 'polypeptide(L)'
;MLKLLHFEFCKLRQSKSLYICSGLLAVLTAFSVYTEKAMNDELGLDSVTTGIASLMEALPTSMIAMLMGIFVALFVCEDYTSGTIRNILTRGYTRLSVFASKFLTVLAAAVFMSFVCWAAAFITGTAFGGSGDGFGAEQVKILLCQLVNTLAFATLFFALSIMIQRSGGAIACCIVVPMVMTIILKLADTALAEREIELYKYWIGGLGHSIASVTVESGTLKDAFWYSVIYIPVSLAVGWLVSRKKEY
;
A
#
# COMPACT_ATOMS: atom_id res chain seq x y z
N MET A 1 -11.74 11.31 -21.83
CA MET A 1 -11.04 10.90 -20.61
C MET A 1 -11.90 11.08 -19.36
N LEU A 2 -12.50 12.25 -19.10
CA LEU A 2 -13.34 12.50 -17.91
C LEU A 2 -14.53 11.54 -17.77
N LYS A 3 -15.25 11.21 -18.84
CA LYS A 3 -16.38 10.25 -18.80
C LYS A 3 -15.92 8.84 -18.39
N LEU A 4 -14.74 8.41 -18.85
CA LEU A 4 -14.18 7.12 -18.50
C LEU A 4 -13.74 7.08 -17.03
N LEU A 5 -13.10 8.15 -16.57
CA LEU A 5 -12.71 8.31 -15.17
C LEU A 5 -13.94 8.27 -14.25
N HIS A 6 -14.99 9.00 -14.60
CA HIS A 6 -16.25 8.97 -13.84
C HIS A 6 -16.86 7.56 -13.77
N PHE A 7 -16.82 6.81 -14.88
CA PHE A 7 -17.28 5.42 -14.92
C PHE A 7 -16.47 4.53 -13.97
N GLU A 8 -15.13 4.63 -14.00
CA GLU A 8 -14.25 3.86 -13.12
C GLU A 8 -14.47 4.21 -11.63
N PHE A 9 -14.66 5.48 -11.30
CA PHE A 9 -15.00 5.91 -9.93
C PHE A 9 -16.36 5.42 -9.47
N CYS A 10 -17.38 5.43 -10.33
CA CYS A 10 -18.68 4.84 -10.01
C CYS A 10 -18.58 3.34 -9.75
N LYS A 11 -17.78 2.63 -10.58
CA LYS A 11 -17.49 1.21 -10.40
C LYS A 11 -16.75 0.98 -9.06
N LEU A 12 -15.74 1.79 -8.73
CA LEU A 12 -15.04 1.71 -7.46
C LEU A 12 -15.98 1.84 -6.26
N ARG A 13 -16.88 2.85 -6.29
CA ARG A 13 -17.83 3.09 -5.21
C ARG A 13 -18.82 1.94 -5.04
N GLN A 14 -19.17 1.22 -6.11
CA GLN A 14 -20.08 0.07 -6.08
C GLN A 14 -19.35 -1.26 -5.83
N SER A 15 -18.03 -1.26 -5.81
CA SER A 15 -17.22 -2.47 -5.64
C SER A 15 -17.33 -3.01 -4.22
N LYS A 16 -17.96 -4.17 -4.07
CA LYS A 16 -18.06 -4.88 -2.78
C LYS A 16 -16.65 -5.26 -2.26
N SER A 17 -15.72 -5.57 -3.16
CA SER A 17 -14.35 -5.92 -2.82
C SER A 17 -13.62 -4.81 -2.06
N LEU A 18 -13.88 -3.52 -2.41
CA LEU A 18 -13.30 -2.38 -1.70
C LEU A 18 -13.75 -2.37 -0.24
N TYR A 19 -15.04 -2.48 0.00
CA TYR A 19 -15.61 -2.41 1.36
C TYR A 19 -15.22 -3.63 2.21
N ILE A 20 -15.18 -4.81 1.61
CA ILE A 20 -14.76 -6.03 2.31
C ILE A 20 -13.27 -5.94 2.70
N CYS A 21 -12.39 -5.57 1.75
CA CYS A 21 -10.96 -5.43 2.03
C CYS A 21 -10.67 -4.30 3.04
N SER A 22 -11.35 -3.15 2.92
CA SER A 22 -11.17 -2.05 3.88
C SER A 22 -11.71 -2.39 5.27
N GLY A 23 -12.85 -3.08 5.35
CA GLY A 23 -13.40 -3.56 6.64
C GLY A 23 -12.47 -4.59 7.30
N LEU A 24 -11.97 -5.55 6.53
CA LEU A 24 -11.00 -6.53 7.03
C LEU A 24 -9.70 -5.85 7.50
N LEU A 25 -9.24 -4.85 6.73
CA LEU A 25 -8.08 -4.04 7.09
C LEU A 25 -8.29 -3.34 8.44
N ALA A 26 -9.45 -2.70 8.64
CA ALA A 26 -9.78 -2.02 9.90
C ALA A 26 -9.79 -2.99 11.09
N VAL A 27 -10.36 -4.18 10.92
CA VAL A 27 -10.38 -5.21 11.97
C VAL A 27 -8.97 -5.70 12.30
N LEU A 28 -8.15 -5.97 11.29
CA LEU A 28 -6.77 -6.42 11.50
C LEU A 28 -5.90 -5.34 12.15
N THR A 29 -6.08 -4.07 11.78
CA THR A 29 -5.39 -2.95 12.42
C THR A 29 -5.82 -2.80 13.88
N ALA A 30 -7.12 -2.88 14.16
CA ALA A 30 -7.62 -2.85 15.54
C ALA A 30 -7.06 -4.02 16.38
N PHE A 31 -6.98 -5.21 15.79
CA PHE A 31 -6.42 -6.38 16.44
C PHE A 31 -4.91 -6.23 16.68
N SER A 32 -4.15 -5.65 15.75
CA SER A 32 -2.71 -5.41 15.95
C SER A 32 -2.44 -4.44 17.11
N VAL A 33 -3.22 -3.35 17.20
CA VAL A 33 -3.12 -2.40 18.32
C VAL A 33 -3.46 -3.06 19.67
N TYR A 34 -4.48 -3.94 19.67
CA TYR A 34 -4.86 -4.69 20.87
C TYR A 34 -3.75 -5.65 21.32
N THR A 35 -3.16 -6.42 20.38
CA THR A 35 -2.09 -7.38 20.69
C THR A 35 -0.82 -6.68 21.16
N GLU A 36 -0.48 -5.53 20.59
CA GLU A 36 0.64 -4.69 21.01
C GLU A 36 0.45 -4.22 22.46
N LYS A 37 -0.74 -3.72 22.80
CA LYS A 37 -1.05 -3.34 24.18
C LYS A 37 -0.94 -4.53 25.14
N ALA A 38 -1.56 -5.64 24.81
CA ALA A 38 -1.53 -6.83 25.65
C ALA A 38 -0.09 -7.32 25.93
N MET A 39 0.76 -7.26 24.90
CA MET A 39 2.16 -7.64 25.02
C MET A 39 2.96 -6.65 25.90
N ASN A 40 2.70 -5.34 25.79
CA ASN A 40 3.32 -4.32 26.61
C ASN A 40 2.90 -4.45 28.08
N ASP A 41 1.63 -4.74 28.34
CA ASP A 41 1.09 -4.99 29.69
C ASP A 41 1.74 -6.24 30.34
N GLU A 42 1.92 -7.33 29.59
CA GLU A 42 2.59 -8.56 30.07
C GLU A 42 4.09 -8.35 30.35
N LEU A 43 4.78 -7.55 29.54
CA LEU A 43 6.21 -7.26 29.70
C LEU A 43 6.50 -6.16 30.72
N GLY A 44 5.48 -5.52 31.30
CA GLY A 44 5.63 -4.43 32.25
C GLY A 44 6.31 -3.23 31.65
N LEU A 45 6.16 -3.02 30.33
CA LEU A 45 6.69 -1.85 29.62
C LEU A 45 5.70 -0.70 29.78
N ASP A 46 6.13 0.42 30.36
CA ASP A 46 5.33 1.67 30.46
C ASP A 46 5.13 2.35 29.08
N SER A 47 5.17 1.60 27.99
CA SER A 47 4.90 2.15 26.66
C SER A 47 3.40 2.40 26.53
N VAL A 48 3.04 3.67 26.60
CA VAL A 48 1.63 4.10 26.49
C VAL A 48 1.20 3.99 25.03
N THR A 49 0.39 2.96 24.73
CA THR A 49 -0.24 2.78 23.40
C THR A 49 -1.30 3.87 23.21
N THR A 50 -0.88 5.07 22.83
CA THR A 50 -1.79 6.19 22.58
C THR A 50 -2.36 6.17 21.17
N GLY A 51 -3.47 6.88 20.93
CA GLY A 51 -4.07 7.00 19.61
C GLY A 51 -3.11 7.54 18.55
N ILE A 52 -2.25 8.50 18.91
CA ILE A 52 -1.24 9.06 18.01
C ILE A 52 -0.12 8.06 17.73
N ALA A 53 0.38 7.32 18.73
CA ALA A 53 1.40 6.31 18.53
C ALA A 53 0.89 5.19 17.61
N SER A 54 -0.30 4.65 17.87
CA SER A 54 -0.93 3.63 17.03
C SER A 54 -1.18 4.11 15.59
N LEU A 55 -1.49 5.39 15.40
CA LEU A 55 -1.64 6.00 14.08
C LEU A 55 -0.30 6.03 13.32
N MET A 56 0.82 6.31 14.00
CA MET A 56 2.15 6.34 13.40
C MET A 56 2.63 4.96 12.95
N GLU A 57 2.19 3.90 13.61
CA GLU A 57 2.60 2.53 13.31
C GLU A 57 1.64 1.78 12.36
N ALA A 58 0.49 2.38 12.04
CA ALA A 58 -0.61 1.69 11.36
C ALA A 58 -0.31 1.21 9.94
N LEU A 59 0.36 2.00 9.09
CA LEU A 59 0.49 1.72 7.65
C LEU A 59 1.70 0.87 7.24
N PRO A 60 2.81 0.80 7.98
CA PRO A 60 3.98 0.06 7.51
C PRO A 60 3.89 -1.46 7.59
N THR A 61 2.79 -2.01 8.09
CA THR A 61 2.65 -3.46 8.24
C THR A 61 2.48 -4.16 6.90
N SER A 62 3.19 -5.27 6.73
CA SER A 62 3.12 -6.13 5.53
C SER A 62 1.70 -6.63 5.22
N MET A 63 0.84 -6.74 6.24
CA MET A 63 -0.56 -7.15 6.09
C MET A 63 -1.39 -6.14 5.28
N ILE A 64 -1.13 -4.84 5.46
CA ILE A 64 -1.84 -3.78 4.72
C ILE A 64 -1.49 -3.83 3.23
N ALA A 65 -0.20 -3.95 2.92
CA ALA A 65 0.26 -4.13 1.55
C ALA A 65 -0.38 -5.36 0.90
N MET A 66 -0.48 -6.48 1.64
CA MET A 66 -1.10 -7.72 1.14
C MET A 66 -2.58 -7.53 0.79
N LEU A 67 -3.38 -6.96 1.68
CA LEU A 67 -4.81 -6.71 1.44
C LEU A 67 -5.04 -5.72 0.29
N MET A 68 -4.21 -4.69 0.21
CA MET A 68 -4.24 -3.75 -0.91
C MET A 68 -3.88 -4.46 -2.23
N GLY A 69 -2.87 -5.34 -2.23
CA GLY A 69 -2.50 -6.14 -3.39
C GLY A 69 -3.64 -7.03 -3.87
N ILE A 70 -4.35 -7.69 -2.95
CA ILE A 70 -5.54 -8.50 -3.26
C ILE A 70 -6.63 -7.64 -3.89
N PHE A 71 -6.94 -6.49 -3.29
CA PHE A 71 -7.95 -5.57 -3.83
C PHE A 71 -7.59 -5.10 -5.23
N VAL A 72 -6.35 -4.60 -5.44
CA VAL A 72 -5.88 -4.09 -6.73
C VAL A 72 -5.93 -5.20 -7.79
N ALA A 73 -5.49 -6.41 -7.46
CA ALA A 73 -5.53 -7.55 -8.36
C ALA A 73 -6.97 -7.91 -8.77
N LEU A 74 -7.91 -7.97 -7.82
CA LEU A 74 -9.32 -8.22 -8.11
C LEU A 74 -9.91 -7.13 -9.01
N PHE A 75 -9.75 -5.86 -8.61
CA PHE A 75 -10.35 -4.72 -9.29
C PHE A 75 -9.83 -4.55 -10.73
N VAL A 76 -8.53 -4.71 -10.92
CA VAL A 76 -7.89 -4.55 -12.24
C VAL A 76 -8.18 -5.75 -13.15
N CYS A 77 -8.01 -6.97 -12.64
CA CYS A 77 -8.15 -8.17 -13.46
C CYS A 77 -9.60 -8.51 -13.82
N GLU A 78 -10.59 -8.05 -13.02
CA GLU A 78 -12.01 -8.21 -13.33
C GLU A 78 -12.36 -7.67 -14.72
N ASP A 79 -11.81 -6.52 -15.11
CA ASP A 79 -12.09 -5.89 -16.38
C ASP A 79 -11.43 -6.59 -17.59
N TYR A 80 -10.33 -7.30 -17.33
CA TYR A 80 -9.72 -8.15 -18.33
C TYR A 80 -10.52 -9.43 -18.55
N THR A 81 -10.97 -10.06 -17.47
CA THR A 81 -11.72 -11.32 -17.52
C THR A 81 -13.14 -11.14 -18.04
N SER A 82 -13.78 -10.01 -17.73
CA SER A 82 -15.13 -9.68 -18.22
C SER A 82 -15.17 -9.11 -19.64
N GLY A 83 -14.01 -8.89 -20.27
CA GLY A 83 -13.91 -8.28 -21.60
C GLY A 83 -14.31 -6.80 -21.66
N THR A 84 -14.50 -6.14 -20.50
CA THR A 84 -14.88 -4.73 -20.40
C THR A 84 -13.87 -3.82 -21.12
N ILE A 85 -12.57 -4.12 -21.00
CA ILE A 85 -11.52 -3.34 -21.68
C ILE A 85 -11.68 -3.39 -23.19
N ARG A 86 -11.97 -4.55 -23.76
CA ARG A 86 -12.22 -4.73 -25.20
C ARG A 86 -13.41 -3.86 -25.65
N ASN A 87 -14.50 -3.87 -24.88
CA ASN A 87 -15.69 -3.06 -25.18
C ASN A 87 -15.43 -1.54 -25.08
N ILE A 88 -14.53 -1.10 -24.19
CA ILE A 88 -14.14 0.31 -24.06
C ILE A 88 -13.29 0.72 -25.28
N LEU A 89 -12.36 -0.12 -25.70
CA LEU A 89 -11.51 0.15 -26.88
C LEU A 89 -12.32 0.20 -28.17
N THR A 90 -13.33 -0.64 -28.37
CA THR A 90 -14.21 -0.61 -29.54
C THR A 90 -15.06 0.69 -29.60
N ARG A 91 -15.29 1.35 -28.45
CA ARG A 91 -15.96 2.66 -28.40
C ARG A 91 -15.01 3.84 -28.73
N GLY A 92 -13.78 3.59 -29.18
CA GLY A 92 -12.83 4.61 -29.62
C GLY A 92 -11.97 5.24 -28.53
N TYR A 93 -11.97 4.70 -27.31
CA TYR A 93 -11.04 5.18 -26.29
C TYR A 93 -9.62 4.65 -26.55
N THR A 94 -8.62 5.51 -26.32
CA THR A 94 -7.21 5.13 -26.46
C THR A 94 -6.76 4.23 -25.32
N ARG A 95 -5.82 3.33 -25.57
CA ARG A 95 -5.22 2.44 -24.55
C ARG A 95 -4.64 3.22 -23.38
N LEU A 96 -4.01 4.37 -23.67
CA LEU A 96 -3.45 5.25 -22.63
C LEU A 96 -4.55 5.84 -21.73
N SER A 97 -5.70 6.22 -22.31
CA SER A 97 -6.82 6.76 -21.53
C SER A 97 -7.41 5.72 -20.58
N VAL A 98 -7.51 4.46 -21.02
CA VAL A 98 -7.97 3.34 -20.18
C VAL A 98 -6.96 3.05 -19.07
N PHE A 99 -5.67 2.97 -19.39
CA PHE A 99 -4.60 2.74 -18.44
C PHE A 99 -4.56 3.84 -17.35
N ALA A 100 -4.57 5.12 -17.78
CA ALA A 100 -4.52 6.25 -16.87
C ALA A 100 -5.76 6.36 -15.97
N SER A 101 -6.97 6.10 -16.50
CA SER A 101 -8.19 6.12 -15.68
C SER A 101 -8.17 5.04 -14.61
N LYS A 102 -7.76 3.82 -14.95
CA LYS A 102 -7.61 2.71 -13.99
C LYS A 102 -6.56 2.99 -12.93
N PHE A 103 -5.42 3.52 -13.35
CA PHE A 103 -4.36 3.90 -12.44
C PHE A 103 -4.83 4.91 -11.40
N LEU A 104 -5.47 6.01 -11.84
CA LEU A 104 -6.00 7.04 -10.94
C LEU A 104 -7.06 6.48 -9.97
N THR A 105 -7.88 5.54 -10.44
CA THR A 105 -8.90 4.89 -9.60
C THR A 105 -8.25 3.98 -8.55
N VAL A 106 -7.19 3.26 -8.90
CA VAL A 106 -6.42 2.44 -7.95
C VAL A 106 -5.73 3.33 -6.90
N LEU A 107 -5.14 4.46 -7.30
CA LEU A 107 -4.56 5.42 -6.35
C LEU A 107 -5.63 5.96 -5.38
N ALA A 108 -6.80 6.32 -5.88
CA ALA A 108 -7.90 6.79 -5.03
C ALA A 108 -8.37 5.73 -4.04
N ALA A 109 -8.42 4.46 -4.46
CA ALA A 109 -8.73 3.34 -3.57
C ALA A 109 -7.65 3.14 -2.50
N ALA A 110 -6.38 3.25 -2.86
CA ALA A 110 -5.26 3.15 -1.92
C ALA A 110 -5.32 4.27 -0.86
N VAL A 111 -5.61 5.50 -1.28
CA VAL A 111 -5.83 6.63 -0.36
C VAL A 111 -6.99 6.34 0.58
N PHE A 112 -8.13 5.87 0.05
CA PHE A 112 -9.29 5.52 0.87
C PHE A 112 -8.97 4.44 1.90
N MET A 113 -8.31 3.35 1.49
CA MET A 113 -7.91 2.27 2.39
C MET A 113 -6.93 2.75 3.47
N SER A 114 -6.00 3.65 3.13
CA SER A 114 -5.08 4.27 4.09
C SER A 114 -5.82 5.08 5.15
N PHE A 115 -6.80 5.88 4.75
CA PHE A 115 -7.63 6.63 5.70
C PHE A 115 -8.44 5.73 6.63
N VAL A 116 -9.00 4.63 6.12
CA VAL A 116 -9.73 3.65 6.93
C VAL A 116 -8.79 3.01 7.97
N CYS A 117 -7.55 2.67 7.56
CA CYS A 117 -6.54 2.12 8.45
C CYS A 117 -6.15 3.10 9.56
N TRP A 118 -5.86 4.36 9.20
CA TRP A 118 -5.53 5.41 10.17
C TRP A 118 -6.67 5.67 11.14
N ALA A 119 -7.91 5.72 10.65
CA ALA A 119 -9.07 5.90 11.51
C ALA A 119 -9.24 4.74 12.50
N ALA A 120 -9.08 3.50 12.03
CA ALA A 120 -9.16 2.32 12.89
C ALA A 120 -8.06 2.31 13.96
N ALA A 121 -6.81 2.62 13.60
CA ALA A 121 -5.68 2.70 14.53
C ALA A 121 -5.88 3.80 15.58
N PHE A 122 -6.30 4.99 15.14
CA PHE A 122 -6.54 6.11 16.05
C PHE A 122 -7.69 5.82 17.02
N ILE A 123 -8.81 5.27 16.56
CA ILE A 123 -9.96 4.95 17.41
C ILE A 123 -9.58 3.88 18.44
N THR A 124 -8.92 2.81 18.02
CA THR A 124 -8.52 1.72 18.94
C THR A 124 -7.42 2.17 19.91
N GLY A 125 -6.41 2.90 19.44
CA GLY A 125 -5.36 3.44 20.30
C GLY A 125 -5.90 4.42 21.35
N THR A 126 -6.83 5.32 20.96
CA THR A 126 -7.49 6.23 21.91
C THR A 126 -8.37 5.52 22.92
N ALA A 127 -9.01 4.44 22.54
CA ALA A 127 -9.83 3.64 23.45
C ALA A 127 -9.00 2.95 24.55
N PHE A 128 -7.74 2.62 24.25
CA PHE A 128 -6.87 1.89 25.18
C PHE A 128 -5.93 2.78 26.01
N GLY A 129 -5.39 3.84 25.45
CA GLY A 129 -4.35 4.67 26.11
C GLY A 129 -4.60 6.19 26.05
N GLY A 130 -5.78 6.60 25.59
CA GLY A 130 -6.10 8.03 25.39
C GLY A 130 -5.52 8.58 24.10
N SER A 131 -5.80 9.86 23.81
CA SER A 131 -5.41 10.50 22.55
C SER A 131 -3.90 10.69 22.38
N GLY A 132 -3.15 10.73 23.48
CA GLY A 132 -1.71 11.05 23.49
C GLY A 132 -1.41 12.55 23.42
N ASP A 133 -0.11 12.88 23.41
CA ASP A 133 0.38 14.26 23.30
C ASP A 133 0.09 14.84 21.90
N GLY A 134 -0.03 16.18 21.84
CA GLY A 134 -0.57 16.93 20.70
C GLY A 134 -0.01 16.55 19.32
N PHE A 135 -0.88 16.58 18.33
CA PHE A 135 -0.57 16.31 16.93
C PHE A 135 0.29 17.47 16.36
N GLY A 136 1.53 17.21 16.02
CA GLY A 136 2.50 18.19 15.55
C GLY A 136 2.87 18.05 14.06
N ALA A 137 3.73 18.96 13.59
CA ALA A 137 4.18 18.96 12.19
C ALA A 137 5.02 17.72 11.80
N GLU A 138 5.68 17.10 12.77
CA GLU A 138 6.48 15.88 12.53
C GLU A 138 5.58 14.67 12.23
N GLN A 139 4.50 14.51 12.96
CA GLN A 139 3.50 13.47 12.76
C GLN A 139 2.88 13.58 11.37
N VAL A 140 2.57 14.80 10.91
CA VAL A 140 2.06 15.01 9.54
C VAL A 140 3.07 14.56 8.49
N LYS A 141 4.37 14.83 8.67
CA LYS A 141 5.42 14.39 7.75
C LYS A 141 5.49 12.86 7.67
N ILE A 142 5.42 12.19 8.82
CA ILE A 142 5.42 10.71 8.88
C ILE A 142 4.21 10.15 8.14
N LEU A 143 3.00 10.66 8.39
CA LEU A 143 1.78 10.24 7.70
C LEU A 143 1.87 10.45 6.17
N LEU A 144 2.43 11.57 5.72
CA LEU A 144 2.67 11.82 4.30
C LEU A 144 3.66 10.81 3.71
N CYS A 145 4.76 10.50 4.39
CA CYS A 145 5.71 9.48 3.95
C CYS A 145 5.05 8.09 3.87
N GLN A 146 4.25 7.72 4.86
CA GLN A 146 3.49 6.47 4.86
C GLN A 146 2.51 6.41 3.70
N LEU A 147 1.79 7.49 3.42
CA LEU A 147 0.86 7.56 2.30
C LEU A 147 1.58 7.36 0.97
N VAL A 148 2.70 8.07 0.75
CA VAL A 148 3.48 7.95 -0.49
C VAL A 148 4.05 6.54 -0.65
N ASN A 149 4.54 5.92 0.42
CA ASN A 149 5.00 4.53 0.41
C ASN A 149 3.85 3.55 0.05
N THR A 150 2.67 3.78 0.60
CA THR A 150 1.46 2.98 0.29
C THR A 150 1.04 3.14 -1.17
N LEU A 151 1.12 4.36 -1.72
CA LEU A 151 0.87 4.62 -3.14
C LEU A 151 1.92 3.94 -4.03
N ALA A 152 3.18 3.86 -3.61
CA ALA A 152 4.22 3.12 -4.32
C ALA A 152 3.92 1.62 -4.37
N PHE A 153 3.44 1.01 -3.27
CA PHE A 153 2.94 -0.38 -3.29
C PHE A 153 1.74 -0.55 -4.22
N ALA A 154 0.77 0.36 -4.18
CA ALA A 154 -0.40 0.31 -5.05
C ALA A 154 -0.01 0.34 -6.54
N THR A 155 0.99 1.15 -6.92
CA THR A 155 1.50 1.21 -8.30
C THR A 155 2.22 -0.07 -8.72
N LEU A 156 3.00 -0.67 -7.82
CA LEU A 156 3.65 -1.96 -8.05
C LEU A 156 2.60 -3.06 -8.28
N PHE A 157 1.58 -3.15 -7.43
CA PHE A 157 0.50 -4.14 -7.58
C PHE A 157 -0.34 -3.90 -8.82
N PHE A 158 -0.57 -2.65 -9.21
CA PHE A 158 -1.22 -2.30 -10.46
C PHE A 158 -0.42 -2.81 -11.67
N ALA A 159 0.90 -2.59 -11.69
CA ALA A 159 1.77 -3.08 -12.75
C ALA A 159 1.75 -4.61 -12.83
N LEU A 160 1.87 -5.33 -11.71
CA LEU A 160 1.79 -6.79 -11.64
C LEU A 160 0.45 -7.32 -12.15
N SER A 161 -0.66 -6.67 -11.77
CA SER A 161 -2.01 -7.07 -12.19
C SER A 161 -2.21 -6.93 -13.71
N ILE A 162 -1.68 -5.87 -14.32
CA ILE A 162 -1.70 -5.68 -15.78
C ILE A 162 -0.82 -6.72 -16.49
N MET A 163 0.30 -7.11 -15.87
CA MET A 163 1.17 -8.13 -16.44
C MET A 163 0.50 -9.50 -16.52
N ILE A 164 -0.29 -9.86 -15.52
CA ILE A 164 -0.86 -11.20 -15.37
C ILE A 164 -2.25 -11.32 -16.00
N GLN A 165 -3.10 -10.29 -15.84
CA GLN A 165 -4.46 -10.18 -16.38
C GLN A 165 -5.46 -11.28 -15.92
N ARG A 166 -5.04 -12.18 -15.03
CA ARG A 166 -5.87 -13.22 -14.41
C ARG A 166 -5.91 -12.98 -12.90
N SER A 167 -7.09 -12.89 -12.33
CA SER A 167 -7.29 -12.52 -10.91
C SER A 167 -6.53 -13.44 -9.95
N GLY A 168 -6.63 -14.75 -10.09
CA GLY A 168 -5.94 -15.70 -9.22
C GLY A 168 -4.41 -15.59 -9.29
N GLY A 169 -3.85 -15.50 -10.50
CA GLY A 169 -2.40 -15.31 -10.69
C GLY A 169 -1.91 -13.96 -10.19
N ALA A 170 -2.68 -12.90 -10.42
CA ALA A 170 -2.34 -11.56 -9.96
C ALA A 170 -2.33 -11.48 -8.43
N ILE A 171 -3.34 -12.04 -7.74
CA ILE A 171 -3.39 -12.12 -6.28
C ILE A 171 -2.16 -12.85 -5.75
N ALA A 172 -1.86 -14.04 -6.29
CA ALA A 172 -0.69 -14.81 -5.88
C ALA A 172 0.61 -14.02 -6.03
N CYS A 173 0.81 -13.35 -7.17
CA CYS A 173 2.01 -12.52 -7.39
C CYS A 173 2.06 -11.28 -6.50
N CYS A 174 0.94 -10.61 -6.23
CA CYS A 174 0.90 -9.46 -5.34
C CYS A 174 1.26 -9.83 -3.89
N ILE A 175 1.02 -11.08 -3.47
CA ILE A 175 1.41 -11.58 -2.16
C ILE A 175 2.87 -12.08 -2.17
N VAL A 176 3.22 -12.93 -3.13
CA VAL A 176 4.50 -13.65 -3.16
C VAL A 176 5.65 -12.71 -3.50
N VAL A 177 5.50 -11.79 -4.47
CA VAL A 177 6.60 -10.93 -4.93
C VAL A 177 7.16 -10.05 -3.80
N PRO A 178 6.35 -9.28 -3.04
CA PRO A 178 6.90 -8.49 -1.94
C PRO A 178 7.51 -9.35 -0.82
N MET A 179 6.91 -10.51 -0.54
CA MET A 179 7.40 -11.42 0.50
C MET A 179 8.77 -12.01 0.12
N VAL A 180 8.89 -12.54 -1.10
CA VAL A 180 10.14 -13.12 -1.61
C VAL A 180 11.23 -12.06 -1.73
N MET A 181 10.92 -10.87 -2.24
CA MET A 181 11.88 -9.78 -2.32
C MET A 181 12.39 -9.35 -0.95
N THR A 182 11.51 -9.29 0.06
CA THR A 182 11.89 -8.99 1.44
C THR A 182 12.85 -10.05 1.99
N ILE A 183 12.57 -11.34 1.77
CA ILE A 183 13.43 -12.43 2.23
C ILE A 183 14.79 -12.39 1.54
N ILE A 184 14.81 -12.25 0.21
CA ILE A 184 16.05 -12.20 -0.58
C ILE A 184 16.94 -11.04 -0.14
N LEU A 185 16.34 -9.84 0.06
CA LEU A 185 17.12 -8.66 0.44
C LEU A 185 17.65 -8.76 1.87
N LYS A 186 16.87 -9.29 2.81
CA LYS A 186 17.36 -9.55 4.18
C LYS A 186 18.48 -10.60 4.22
N LEU A 187 18.40 -11.64 3.39
CA LEU A 187 19.48 -12.61 3.26
C LEU A 187 20.72 -11.99 2.62
N ALA A 188 20.53 -11.13 1.60
CA ALA A 188 21.64 -10.41 0.98
C ALA A 188 22.33 -9.46 1.98
N ASP A 189 21.58 -8.74 2.79
CA ASP A 189 22.12 -7.87 3.84
C ASP A 189 22.94 -8.68 4.87
N THR A 190 22.42 -9.85 5.27
CA THR A 190 23.15 -10.74 6.19
C THR A 190 24.46 -11.24 5.56
N ALA A 191 24.45 -11.56 4.26
CA ALA A 191 25.64 -12.01 3.53
C ALA A 191 26.64 -10.88 3.25
N LEU A 192 26.17 -9.62 3.17
CA LEU A 192 26.98 -8.43 2.89
C LEU A 192 27.27 -7.61 4.16
N ALA A 193 26.96 -8.14 5.34
CA ALA A 193 27.15 -7.45 6.63
C ALA A 193 28.58 -6.93 6.83
N GLU A 194 29.60 -7.65 6.32
CA GLU A 194 31.01 -7.22 6.35
C GLU A 194 31.29 -5.94 5.54
N ARG A 195 30.40 -5.58 4.59
CA ARG A 195 30.56 -4.42 3.70
C ARG A 195 29.71 -3.22 4.10
N GLU A 196 28.97 -3.30 5.21
CA GLU A 196 28.05 -2.25 5.69
C GLU A 196 26.99 -1.82 4.64
N ILE A 197 26.62 -2.71 3.71
CA ILE A 197 25.63 -2.42 2.66
C ILE A 197 24.27 -2.97 3.10
N GLU A 198 23.31 -2.09 3.32
CA GLU A 198 21.94 -2.41 3.67
C GLU A 198 21.03 -2.25 2.44
N LEU A 199 20.82 -3.30 1.65
CA LEU A 199 19.97 -3.29 0.46
C LEU A 199 18.49 -3.25 0.80
N TYR A 200 18.08 -3.88 1.91
CA TYR A 200 16.69 -3.90 2.36
C TYR A 200 16.15 -2.50 2.63
N LYS A 201 16.99 -1.56 3.07
CA LYS A 201 16.62 -0.16 3.32
C LYS A 201 16.08 0.55 2.06
N TYR A 202 16.49 0.14 0.87
CA TYR A 202 16.03 0.74 -0.41
C TYR A 202 14.78 0.06 -0.97
N TRP A 203 14.35 -1.05 -0.42
CA TRP A 203 13.13 -1.75 -0.82
C TRP A 203 11.88 -1.07 -0.23
N ILE A 204 10.77 -1.04 -0.98
CA ILE A 204 9.51 -0.40 -0.52
C ILE A 204 9.07 -0.92 0.85
N GLY A 205 9.23 -2.23 1.11
CA GLY A 205 8.92 -2.84 2.40
C GLY A 205 9.87 -2.40 3.51
N GLY A 206 11.15 -2.25 3.22
CA GLY A 206 12.16 -1.73 4.14
C GLY A 206 11.95 -0.25 4.46
N LEU A 207 11.61 0.55 3.44
CA LEU A 207 11.24 1.96 3.62
C LEU A 207 10.04 2.11 4.56
N GLY A 208 9.00 1.28 4.38
CA GLY A 208 7.86 1.25 5.29
C GLY A 208 8.26 0.94 6.73
N HIS A 209 9.14 -0.03 6.92
CA HIS A 209 9.65 -0.38 8.25
C HIS A 209 10.48 0.75 8.89
N SER A 210 11.30 1.43 8.09
CA SER A 210 12.09 2.58 8.56
C SER A 210 11.23 3.78 8.96
N ILE A 211 10.08 3.98 8.30
CA ILE A 211 9.12 5.04 8.62
C ILE A 211 8.37 4.72 9.94
N ALA A 212 8.17 3.44 10.26
CA ALA A 212 7.47 3.01 11.48
C ALA A 212 8.33 3.07 12.74
N SER A 213 9.65 3.05 12.61
CA SER A 213 10.53 3.09 13.79
C SER A 213 10.40 4.43 14.52
N VAL A 214 10.09 4.37 15.80
CA VAL A 214 9.73 5.50 16.68
C VAL A 214 10.84 6.58 16.79
N THR A 215 12.08 6.23 16.44
CA THR A 215 13.25 7.13 16.45
C THR A 215 13.72 7.43 15.03
N VAL A 216 12.85 8.08 14.23
CA VAL A 216 13.24 8.39 12.85
C VAL A 216 14.08 9.66 12.82
N GLU A 217 15.36 9.54 12.49
CA GLU A 217 16.20 10.68 12.13
C GLU A 217 15.61 11.37 10.88
N SER A 218 15.58 12.70 10.92
CA SER A 218 15.00 13.51 9.83
C SER A 218 15.63 13.26 8.44
N GLY A 219 16.84 12.70 8.39
CA GLY A 219 17.50 12.23 7.16
C GLY A 219 16.83 11.01 6.55
N THR A 220 16.53 10.00 7.36
CA THR A 220 15.92 8.74 6.92
C THR A 220 14.52 8.93 6.33
N LEU A 221 13.74 9.86 6.91
CA LEU A 221 12.40 10.21 6.36
C LEU A 221 12.47 10.82 4.96
N LYS A 222 13.44 11.72 4.72
CA LYS A 222 13.63 12.31 3.40
C LYS A 222 14.01 11.27 2.36
N ASP A 223 14.94 10.38 2.71
CA ASP A 223 15.37 9.32 1.83
C ASP A 223 14.21 8.35 1.52
N ALA A 224 13.46 7.92 2.53
CA ALA A 224 12.30 7.07 2.36
C ALA A 224 11.22 7.71 1.45
N PHE A 225 10.98 9.00 1.60
CA PHE A 225 10.07 9.75 0.73
C PHE A 225 10.53 9.75 -0.73
N TRP A 226 11.80 10.11 -0.99
CA TRP A 226 12.33 10.19 -2.34
C TRP A 226 12.37 8.83 -3.04
N TYR A 227 12.80 7.77 -2.35
CA TYR A 227 12.79 6.43 -2.92
C TYR A 227 11.37 5.98 -3.24
N SER A 228 10.40 6.19 -2.35
CA SER A 228 8.99 5.86 -2.61
C SER A 228 8.43 6.63 -3.81
N VAL A 229 8.78 7.91 -3.97
CA VAL A 229 8.40 8.72 -5.14
C VAL A 229 9.00 8.17 -6.44
N ILE A 230 10.24 7.67 -6.42
CA ILE A 230 10.90 7.08 -7.59
C ILE A 230 10.24 5.75 -8.00
N TYR A 231 9.78 4.95 -7.03
CA TYR A 231 9.10 3.68 -7.33
C TYR A 231 7.82 3.87 -8.15
N ILE A 232 7.08 4.96 -7.94
CA ILE A 232 5.82 5.23 -8.64
C ILE A 232 6.02 5.29 -10.17
N PRO A 233 6.86 6.18 -10.74
CA PRO A 233 7.03 6.27 -12.19
C PRO A 233 7.72 5.03 -12.78
N VAL A 234 8.62 4.38 -12.04
CA VAL A 234 9.28 3.15 -12.50
C VAL A 234 8.28 2.02 -12.67
N SER A 235 7.46 1.76 -11.65
CA SER A 235 6.41 0.72 -11.70
C SER A 235 5.37 1.03 -12.79
N LEU A 236 5.00 2.31 -12.94
CA LEU A 236 4.06 2.76 -13.96
C LEU A 236 4.63 2.56 -15.38
N ALA A 237 5.90 2.90 -15.60
CA ALA A 237 6.58 2.72 -16.88
C ALA A 237 6.64 1.23 -17.27
N VAL A 238 6.98 0.36 -16.34
CA VAL A 238 6.99 -1.10 -16.55
C VAL A 238 5.59 -1.61 -16.91
N GLY A 239 4.58 -1.23 -16.14
CA GLY A 239 3.19 -1.61 -16.40
C GLY A 239 2.70 -1.13 -17.77
N TRP A 240 3.04 0.10 -18.16
CA TRP A 240 2.69 0.65 -19.46
C TRP A 240 3.39 -0.04 -20.62
N LEU A 241 4.70 -0.30 -20.53
CA LEU A 241 5.47 -0.99 -21.56
C LEU A 241 4.93 -2.39 -21.84
N VAL A 242 4.54 -3.11 -20.78
CA VAL A 242 3.92 -4.44 -20.92
C VAL A 242 2.52 -4.34 -21.52
N SER A 243 1.72 -3.37 -21.06
CA SER A 243 0.36 -3.13 -21.60
C SER A 243 0.37 -2.84 -23.12
N ARG A 244 1.37 -2.11 -23.62
CA ARG A 244 1.50 -1.80 -25.05
C ARG A 244 1.75 -3.03 -25.93
N LYS A 245 2.48 -4.02 -25.41
CA LYS A 245 2.87 -5.22 -26.16
C LYS A 245 1.77 -6.30 -26.19
N LYS A 246 0.78 -6.20 -25.31
CA LYS A 246 -0.30 -7.19 -25.24
C LYS A 246 -1.44 -6.83 -26.22
N GLU A 247 -1.88 -7.82 -26.97
CA GLU A 247 -3.12 -7.78 -27.75
C GLU A 247 -4.30 -8.10 -26.82
N TYR A 248 -5.37 -7.31 -26.90
CA TYR A 248 -6.60 -7.47 -26.11
C TYR A 248 -7.72 -8.10 -26.92
#